data_9a6a3ac047bf7767bdc981c4a373541a
#
_entry.id   9a6a3ac047bf7767bdc981c4a373541a
#
_cell.length_a   1.000
_cell.length_b   1.000
_cell.length_c   1.000
_cell.angle_alpha   90.00
_cell.angle_beta   90.00
_cell.angle_gamma   90.00
#
_symmetry.space_group_name_H-M   'P 1'
#
loop_
_entity.id
_entity.type
_entity.pdbx_description
1 polymer ?
#
loop_
_entity_poly.entity_id
_entity_poly.type
_entity_poly.pdbx_seq_one_letter_code
_entity_poly.pdbx_strand_id
1 'polypeptide(L)'
;MRQQLPRQDRTKSNNDQGLYKKFQVTRTDGTSNPGQKHYQCEYFVIDIDHDPYARAALRAYALACRNTHPQLYLDMVNRYGLDEPV
;
A
#
# COMPACT_ATOMS: atom_id res chain seq x y z
N MET A 1 -5.36 14.65 14.26
CA MET A 1 -4.31 13.64 13.96
C MET A 1 -4.89 12.25 14.04
N ARG A 2 -4.40 11.36 13.20
CA ARG A 2 -4.80 9.97 13.29
C ARG A 2 -4.26 9.34 14.57
N GLN A 3 -5.03 8.46 15.14
CA GLN A 3 -4.52 7.58 16.19
C GLN A 3 -3.63 6.52 15.56
N GLN A 4 -2.71 6.00 16.34
CA GLN A 4 -1.91 4.87 15.89
C GLN A 4 -2.79 3.65 15.66
N LEU A 5 -2.39 2.80 14.70
CA LEU A 5 -3.10 1.57 14.46
C LEU A 5 -3.04 0.67 15.70
N PRO A 6 -4.14 -0.01 16.01
CA PRO A 6 -4.13 -0.98 17.12
C PRO A 6 -3.30 -2.20 16.78
N ARG A 7 -3.03 -3.01 17.78
CA ARG A 7 -2.47 -4.34 17.58
C ARG A 7 -3.56 -5.29 17.09
N GLN A 8 -3.12 -6.40 16.48
CA GLN A 8 -4.03 -7.46 16.11
C GLN A 8 -4.85 -7.94 17.31
N ASP A 9 -6.15 -8.07 17.11
CA ASP A 9 -7.04 -8.67 18.09
C ASP A 9 -7.07 -10.19 17.87
N ARG A 10 -6.38 -10.92 18.71
CA ARG A 10 -6.23 -12.36 18.55
C ARG A 10 -7.49 -13.15 18.89
N THR A 11 -8.52 -12.47 19.40
CA THR A 11 -9.81 -13.10 19.66
C THR A 11 -10.72 -13.13 18.42
N LYS A 12 -10.32 -12.42 17.35
CA LYS A 12 -11.10 -12.33 16.12
C LYS A 12 -10.47 -13.14 15.00
N SER A 13 -11.32 -13.68 14.12
CA SER A 13 -10.86 -14.31 12.88
C SER A 13 -10.30 -13.25 11.93
N ASN A 14 -9.57 -13.69 10.90
CA ASN A 14 -9.04 -12.76 9.90
C ASN A 14 -10.13 -11.97 9.20
N ASN A 15 -11.29 -12.59 8.97
CA ASN A 15 -12.38 -11.92 8.28
C ASN A 15 -13.07 -10.84 9.13
N ASP A 16 -12.97 -10.97 10.44
CA ASP A 16 -13.58 -10.03 11.38
C ASP A 16 -12.59 -8.98 11.88
N GLN A 17 -11.34 -9.11 11.50
CA GLN A 17 -10.29 -8.20 11.88
C GLN A 17 -10.45 -6.87 11.15
N GLY A 18 -10.41 -5.76 11.88
CA GLY A 18 -10.31 -4.43 11.28
C GLY A 18 -8.86 -4.07 10.96
N LEU A 19 -8.60 -2.78 10.81
CA LEU A 19 -7.24 -2.30 10.63
C LEU A 19 -6.42 -2.55 11.88
N TYR A 20 -5.21 -3.07 11.68
CA TYR A 20 -4.24 -3.18 12.76
C TYR A 20 -2.83 -3.10 12.17
N LYS A 21 -1.85 -2.94 13.02
CA LYS A 21 -0.45 -2.82 12.57
C LYS A 21 0.09 -4.19 12.21
N LYS A 22 0.08 -4.51 10.92
CA LYS A 22 0.63 -5.76 10.38
C LYS A 22 2.09 -5.64 10.00
N PHE A 23 2.52 -4.46 9.56
CA PHE A 23 3.82 -4.27 8.94
C PHE A 23 4.57 -3.12 9.59
N GLN A 24 5.86 -3.26 9.58
CA GLN A 24 6.76 -2.16 9.87
C GLN A 24 7.47 -1.80 8.57
N VAL A 25 7.27 -0.57 8.09
CA VAL A 25 7.79 -0.12 6.81
C VAL A 25 8.94 0.84 7.03
N THR A 26 10.07 0.58 6.36
CA THR A 26 11.24 1.45 6.38
C THR A 26 11.63 1.73 4.93
N ARG A 27 11.78 3.01 4.59
CA ARG A 27 12.19 3.41 3.25
C ARG A 27 13.68 3.16 3.07
N THR A 28 14.03 2.74 1.86
CA THR A 28 15.43 2.42 1.55
C THR A 28 16.30 3.66 1.34
N ASP A 29 15.70 4.84 1.18
CA ASP A 29 16.43 6.09 0.95
C ASP A 29 16.81 6.82 2.24
N GLY A 30 16.57 6.21 3.40
CA GLY A 30 16.91 6.80 4.71
C GLY A 30 15.89 7.80 5.23
N THR A 31 14.83 8.11 4.50
CA THR A 31 13.89 9.15 4.91
C THR A 31 12.88 8.71 5.96
N SER A 32 12.95 7.46 6.40
CA SER A 32 12.20 6.97 7.56
C SER A 32 12.93 7.20 8.88
N ASN A 33 14.17 7.67 8.85
CA ASN A 33 14.96 7.91 10.05
C ASN A 33 14.42 9.10 10.85
N PRO A 34 14.72 9.17 12.17
CA PRO A 34 14.29 10.32 12.98
C PRO A 34 14.77 11.64 12.37
N GLY A 35 13.87 12.63 12.34
CA GLY A 35 14.14 13.93 11.75
C GLY A 35 13.94 14.00 10.25
N GLN A 36 13.68 12.89 9.59
CA GLN A 36 13.45 12.86 8.15
C GLN A 36 11.97 12.95 7.81
N LYS A 37 11.68 13.26 6.55
CA LYS A 37 10.32 13.56 6.08
C LYS A 37 9.31 12.44 6.40
N HIS A 38 9.75 11.20 6.29
CA HIS A 38 8.86 10.05 6.41
C HIS A 38 8.99 9.31 7.74
N TYR A 39 9.59 9.97 8.73
CA TYR A 39 9.66 9.40 10.06
C TYR A 39 8.25 9.17 10.62
N GLN A 40 7.96 7.95 11.02
CA GLN A 40 6.67 7.54 11.57
C GLN A 40 5.47 7.71 10.62
N CYS A 41 5.70 7.78 9.31
CA CYS A 41 4.60 7.78 8.36
C CYS A 41 3.83 6.45 8.42
N GLU A 42 2.53 6.54 8.26
CA GLU A 42 1.68 5.36 8.17
C GLU A 42 1.60 4.88 6.72
N TYR A 43 1.65 3.57 6.53
CA TYR A 43 1.56 2.95 5.22
C TYR A 43 0.45 1.91 5.21
N PHE A 44 -0.27 1.87 4.11
CA PHE A 44 -1.20 0.77 3.84
C PHE A 44 -0.51 -0.19 2.88
N VAL A 45 -0.17 -1.38 3.35
CA VAL A 45 0.61 -2.35 2.59
C VAL A 45 -0.31 -3.40 1.99
N ILE A 46 -0.13 -3.67 0.71
CA ILE A 46 -0.92 -4.66 -0.02
C ILE A 46 0.01 -5.77 -0.51
N ASP A 47 -0.31 -7.00 -0.16
CA ASP A 47 0.40 -8.16 -0.69
C ASP A 47 -0.10 -8.42 -2.11
N ILE A 48 0.71 -8.05 -3.08
CA ILE A 48 0.31 -8.11 -4.49
C ILE A 48 0.04 -9.54 -4.94
N ASP A 49 0.76 -10.50 -4.36
CA ASP A 49 0.66 -11.90 -4.79
C ASP A 49 -0.51 -12.64 -4.17
N HIS A 50 -0.97 -12.23 -2.99
CA HIS A 50 -1.97 -12.99 -2.25
C HIS A 50 -3.24 -12.23 -1.94
N ASP A 51 -3.24 -10.90 -2.05
CA ASP A 51 -4.42 -10.11 -1.72
C ASP A 51 -5.36 -10.05 -2.93
N PRO A 52 -6.58 -10.60 -2.83
CA PRO A 52 -7.51 -10.59 -3.96
C PRO A 52 -7.97 -9.20 -4.38
N TYR A 53 -7.77 -8.20 -3.53
CA TYR A 53 -8.14 -6.80 -3.83
C TYR A 53 -6.99 -5.99 -4.39
N ALA A 54 -5.79 -6.57 -4.48
CA ALA A 54 -4.59 -5.84 -4.89
C ALA A 54 -4.72 -5.26 -6.29
N ARG A 55 -5.24 -6.04 -7.25
CA ARG A 55 -5.37 -5.58 -8.64
C ARG A 55 -6.25 -4.34 -8.75
N ALA A 56 -7.39 -4.33 -8.08
CA ALA A 56 -8.30 -3.17 -8.11
C ALA A 56 -7.62 -1.93 -7.50
N ALA A 57 -6.91 -2.11 -6.40
CA ALA A 57 -6.20 -1.01 -5.73
C ALA A 57 -5.08 -0.45 -6.61
N LEU A 58 -4.26 -1.34 -7.20
CA LEU A 58 -3.17 -0.93 -8.06
C LEU A 58 -3.66 -0.23 -9.31
N ARG A 59 -4.75 -0.72 -9.88
CA ARG A 59 -5.34 -0.11 -11.07
C ARG A 59 -5.84 1.30 -10.77
N ALA A 60 -6.55 1.48 -9.67
CA ALA A 60 -7.03 2.80 -9.27
C ALA A 60 -5.87 3.76 -9.04
N TYR A 61 -4.80 3.30 -8.40
CA TYR A 61 -3.61 4.12 -8.18
C TYR A 61 -2.95 4.50 -9.50
N ALA A 62 -2.75 3.54 -10.39
CA ALA A 62 -2.12 3.79 -11.69
C ALA A 62 -2.90 4.84 -12.48
N LEU A 63 -4.24 4.70 -12.54
CA LEU A 63 -5.06 5.67 -13.24
C LEU A 63 -4.98 7.06 -12.60
N ALA A 64 -4.93 7.12 -11.27
CA ALA A 64 -4.84 8.39 -10.57
C ALA A 64 -3.53 9.13 -10.84
N CYS A 65 -2.43 8.42 -10.98
CA CYS A 65 -1.11 9.03 -11.20
C CYS A 65 -0.71 9.17 -12.67
N ARG A 66 -1.54 8.71 -13.60
CA ARG A 66 -1.18 8.60 -15.02
C ARG A 66 -0.67 9.90 -15.63
N ASN A 67 -1.31 11.02 -15.32
CA ASN A 67 -0.97 12.29 -15.93
C ASN A 67 0.19 13.00 -15.24
N THR A 68 0.43 12.71 -13.97
CA THR A 68 1.50 13.33 -13.20
C THR A 68 2.76 12.49 -13.15
N HIS A 69 2.63 11.16 -13.27
CA HIS A 69 3.74 10.22 -13.19
C HIS A 69 3.58 9.17 -14.30
N PRO A 70 3.70 9.57 -15.58
CA PRO A 70 3.40 8.67 -16.70
C PRO A 70 4.31 7.44 -16.75
N GLN A 71 5.57 7.57 -16.37
CA GLN A 71 6.46 6.40 -16.37
C GLN A 71 6.08 5.41 -15.28
N LEU A 72 5.71 5.90 -14.10
CA LEU A 72 5.22 5.03 -13.02
C LEU A 72 3.95 4.30 -13.46
N TYR A 73 3.04 5.01 -14.12
CA TYR A 73 1.83 4.40 -14.68
C TYR A 73 2.17 3.25 -15.62
N LEU A 74 3.06 3.49 -16.59
CA LEU A 74 3.46 2.46 -17.56
C LEU A 74 4.11 1.26 -16.88
N ASP A 75 4.99 1.51 -15.92
CA ASP A 75 5.67 0.43 -15.20
C ASP A 75 4.68 -0.41 -14.40
N MET A 76 3.71 0.22 -13.76
CA MET A 76 2.69 -0.48 -13.00
C MET A 76 1.79 -1.33 -13.91
N VAL A 77 1.34 -0.75 -15.02
CA VAL A 77 0.48 -1.46 -15.97
C VAL A 77 1.22 -2.68 -16.54
N ASN A 78 2.48 -2.51 -16.94
CA ASN A 78 3.25 -3.60 -17.54
C ASN A 78 3.58 -4.68 -16.53
N ARG A 79 4.01 -4.28 -15.34
CA ARG A 79 4.46 -5.24 -14.34
C ARG A 79 3.31 -6.04 -13.75
N TYR A 80 2.18 -5.39 -13.49
CA TYR A 80 1.05 -6.02 -12.78
C TYR A 80 -0.11 -6.39 -13.68
N GLY A 81 0.05 -6.21 -14.99
CA GLY A 81 -0.98 -6.60 -15.94
C GLY A 81 -2.29 -5.84 -15.75
N LEU A 82 -2.21 -4.52 -15.57
CA LEU A 82 -3.37 -3.71 -15.25
C LEU A 82 -4.15 -3.26 -16.48
N ASP A 83 -3.65 -3.55 -17.67
CA ASP A 83 -4.41 -3.33 -18.88
C ASP A 83 -5.70 -4.12 -18.80
N GLU A 84 -6.79 -3.46 -19.14
CA GLU A 84 -8.06 -4.11 -19.03
C GLU A 84 -8.26 -5.07 -20.19
N PRO A 85 -8.23 -6.36 -19.95
CA PRO A 85 -8.79 -7.27 -20.92
C PRO A 85 -10.28 -7.00 -20.95
N VAL A 86 -10.73 -6.66 -22.02
CA VAL A 86 -12.14 -6.37 -22.18
C VAL A 86 -12.95 -7.63 -22.02
#